data_0378d8387b0ca9d13c5071e837e38458
#
_entry.id   0378d8387b0ca9d13c5071e837e38458
#
_cell.length_a   1.000
_cell.length_b   1.000
_cell.length_c   1.000
_cell.angle_alpha   90.00
_cell.angle_beta   90.00
_cell.angle_gamma   90.00
#
_symmetry.space_group_name_H-M   'P 1'
#
loop_
_entity.id
_entity.type
_entity.pdbx_description
1 polymer ?
#
loop_
_entity_poly.entity_id
_entity_poly.type
_entity_poly.pdbx_seq_one_letter_code
_entity_poly.pdbx_strand_id
1 'polypeptide(L)'
;MDKKQEIIERYKEYLRETGNKDENYKWDAIEHFRENWNPDAEDFGKMLVEAFKKHKNLFYQNAYWFYTKIAREKTARAKEMFRALFDEGIDLEERMKQFIAQSDELLREIKSDMGRENLNHSQDERTLAVYLSFRYPEKYYLYKSSFYKQY
;
A
#
# COMPACT_ATOMS: atom_id res chain seq x y z
N MET A 1 -4.45 7.60 -25.05
CA MET A 1 -3.93 6.87 -23.88
C MET A 1 -3.20 7.87 -23.01
N ASP A 2 -3.48 7.92 -21.71
CA ASP A 2 -2.78 8.85 -20.84
C ASP A 2 -1.36 8.36 -20.55
N LYS A 3 -0.54 9.23 -20.02
CA LYS A 3 0.88 8.95 -19.74
C LYS A 3 1.07 7.78 -18.77
N LYS A 4 0.19 7.68 -17.77
CA LYS A 4 0.24 6.60 -16.79
C LYS A 4 0.00 5.26 -17.43
N GLN A 5 -1.03 5.18 -18.26
CA GLN A 5 -1.39 3.95 -18.96
C GLN A 5 -0.29 3.53 -19.93
N GLU A 6 0.31 4.49 -20.61
CA GLU A 6 1.42 4.24 -21.52
C GLU A 6 2.62 3.63 -20.83
N ILE A 7 3.00 4.15 -19.67
CA ILE A 7 4.12 3.63 -18.87
C ILE A 7 3.83 2.20 -18.42
N ILE A 8 2.63 1.95 -17.93
CA ILE A 8 2.22 0.62 -17.48
C ILE A 8 2.30 -0.39 -18.62
N GLU A 9 1.77 -0.01 -19.78
CA GLU A 9 1.77 -0.90 -20.96
C GLU A 9 3.18 -1.22 -21.44
N ARG A 10 4.08 -0.23 -21.47
CA ARG A 10 5.48 -0.45 -21.84
C ARG A 10 6.19 -1.40 -20.88
N TYR A 11 5.92 -1.26 -19.60
CA TYR A 11 6.56 -2.10 -18.60
C TYR A 11 6.04 -3.53 -18.69
N LYS A 12 4.74 -3.70 -18.90
CA LYS A 12 4.14 -5.03 -19.12
C LYS A 12 4.76 -5.73 -20.32
N GLU A 13 4.95 -4.99 -21.39
CA GLU A 13 5.55 -5.53 -22.62
C GLU A 13 6.99 -5.98 -22.37
N TYR A 14 7.76 -5.15 -21.68
CA TYR A 14 9.13 -5.48 -21.30
C TYR A 14 9.19 -6.77 -20.49
N LEU A 15 8.30 -6.91 -19.51
CA LEU A 15 8.25 -8.09 -18.65
C LEU A 15 7.88 -9.36 -19.44
N ARG A 16 6.99 -9.22 -20.40
CA ARG A 16 6.63 -10.37 -21.28
C ARG A 16 7.82 -10.82 -22.10
N GLU A 17 8.58 -9.87 -22.64
CA GLU A 17 9.77 -10.16 -23.45
C GLU A 17 10.89 -10.81 -22.63
N THR A 18 11.06 -10.40 -21.39
CA THR A 18 12.12 -10.94 -20.51
C THR A 18 11.70 -12.22 -19.80
N GLY A 19 10.42 -12.59 -19.86
CA GLY A 19 9.90 -13.81 -19.22
C GLY A 19 9.89 -13.75 -17.70
N ASN A 20 9.86 -12.55 -17.12
CA ASN A 20 9.87 -12.36 -15.67
C ASN A 20 8.47 -12.50 -15.08
N LYS A 21 8.10 -13.73 -14.74
CA LYS A 21 6.77 -14.07 -14.21
C LYS A 21 6.50 -13.42 -12.84
N ASP A 22 7.53 -13.22 -12.02
CA ASP A 22 7.37 -12.64 -10.68
C ASP A 22 6.93 -11.18 -10.76
N GLU A 23 7.31 -10.47 -11.81
CA GLU A 23 6.89 -9.09 -12.01
C GLU A 23 5.45 -8.99 -12.56
N ASN A 24 4.98 -10.01 -13.28
CA ASN A 24 3.63 -9.99 -13.85
C ASN A 24 2.54 -9.94 -12.77
N TYR A 25 2.70 -10.68 -11.67
CA TYR A 25 1.68 -10.66 -10.63
C TYR A 25 1.62 -9.30 -9.90
N LYS A 26 2.73 -8.57 -9.88
CA LYS A 26 2.74 -7.22 -9.32
C LYS A 26 1.85 -6.28 -10.11
N TRP A 27 1.91 -6.40 -11.46
CA TRP A 27 1.04 -5.60 -12.33
C TRP A 27 -0.42 -6.00 -12.20
N ASP A 28 -0.69 -7.28 -12.05
CA ASP A 28 -2.06 -7.77 -11.80
C ASP A 28 -2.60 -7.21 -10.48
N ALA A 29 -1.75 -7.16 -9.46
CA ALA A 29 -2.12 -6.60 -8.16
C ALA A 29 -2.43 -5.10 -8.25
N ILE A 30 -1.61 -4.36 -9.00
CA ILE A 30 -1.79 -2.92 -9.22
C ILE A 30 -3.08 -2.65 -9.98
N GLU A 31 -3.33 -3.42 -11.03
CA GLU A 31 -4.54 -3.28 -11.84
C GLU A 31 -5.79 -3.55 -11.01
N HIS A 32 -5.75 -4.62 -10.19
CA HIS A 32 -6.85 -4.95 -9.29
C HIS A 32 -7.09 -3.81 -8.27
N PHE A 33 -6.02 -3.24 -7.73
CA PHE A 33 -6.13 -2.10 -6.82
C PHE A 33 -6.83 -0.92 -7.51
N ARG A 34 -6.41 -0.57 -8.71
CA ARG A 34 -6.98 0.56 -9.46
C ARG A 34 -8.46 0.38 -9.74
N GLU A 35 -8.87 -0.85 -10.01
CA GLU A 35 -10.28 -1.18 -10.29
C GLU A 35 -11.15 -1.09 -9.05
N ASN A 36 -10.57 -1.28 -7.87
CA ASN A 36 -11.33 -1.39 -6.61
C ASN A 36 -11.16 -0.20 -5.67
N TRP A 37 -10.06 0.55 -5.79
CA TRP A 37 -9.82 1.68 -4.90
C TRP A 37 -10.88 2.76 -5.07
N ASN A 38 -11.55 3.08 -3.96
CA ASN A 38 -12.57 4.13 -3.91
C ASN A 38 -12.56 4.78 -2.51
N PRO A 39 -11.90 5.95 -2.37
CA PRO A 39 -11.81 6.60 -1.07
C PRO A 39 -13.16 7.05 -0.51
N ASP A 40 -14.18 7.10 -1.35
CA ASP A 40 -15.55 7.47 -0.95
C ASP A 40 -16.47 6.27 -0.78
N ALA A 41 -15.92 5.05 -0.76
CA ALA A 41 -16.69 3.83 -0.58
C ALA A 41 -17.49 3.88 0.73
N GLU A 42 -18.72 3.40 0.69
CA GLU A 42 -19.61 3.36 1.85
C GLU A 42 -18.97 2.53 2.99
N ASP A 43 -18.42 1.37 2.64
CA ASP A 43 -17.64 0.56 3.58
C ASP A 43 -16.16 0.63 3.17
N PHE A 44 -15.46 1.62 3.71
CA PHE A 44 -14.05 1.86 3.35
C PHE A 44 -13.17 0.67 3.72
N GLY A 45 -13.40 0.06 4.90
CA GLY A 45 -12.59 -1.08 5.34
C GLY A 45 -12.68 -2.26 4.41
N LYS A 46 -13.88 -2.61 3.98
CA LYS A 46 -14.11 -3.70 3.04
C LYS A 46 -13.49 -3.39 1.69
N MET A 47 -13.66 -2.17 1.21
CA MET A 47 -13.07 -1.73 -0.05
C MET A 47 -11.55 -1.84 -0.01
N LEU A 48 -10.93 -1.37 1.08
CA LEU A 48 -9.47 -1.37 1.20
C LEU A 48 -8.91 -2.80 1.16
N VAL A 49 -9.51 -3.71 1.92
CA VAL A 49 -9.09 -5.12 1.94
C VAL A 49 -9.22 -5.73 0.54
N GLU A 50 -10.33 -5.46 -0.15
CA GLU A 50 -10.54 -5.96 -1.51
C GLU A 50 -9.53 -5.36 -2.49
N ALA A 51 -9.26 -4.06 -2.39
CA ALA A 51 -8.33 -3.38 -3.29
C ALA A 51 -6.91 -3.97 -3.23
N PHE A 52 -6.45 -4.32 -2.03
CA PHE A 52 -5.12 -4.90 -1.83
C PHE A 52 -5.10 -6.43 -1.89
N LYS A 53 -6.21 -7.06 -2.21
CA LYS A 53 -6.36 -8.52 -2.13
C LYS A 53 -5.29 -9.32 -2.88
N LYS A 54 -4.83 -8.82 -4.02
CA LYS A 54 -3.87 -9.53 -4.87
C LYS A 54 -2.40 -9.21 -4.57
N HIS A 55 -2.10 -8.74 -3.35
CA HIS A 55 -0.72 -8.36 -2.99
C HIS A 55 0.26 -9.53 -2.90
N LYS A 56 -0.22 -10.74 -2.65
CA LYS A 56 0.60 -11.96 -2.48
C LYS A 56 1.76 -11.72 -1.47
N ASN A 57 3.01 -11.86 -1.91
CA ASN A 57 4.19 -11.73 -1.04
C ASN A 57 4.76 -10.31 -0.97
N LEU A 58 4.01 -9.31 -1.42
CA LEU A 58 4.48 -7.93 -1.40
C LEU A 58 4.51 -7.33 0.00
N PHE A 59 3.69 -7.85 0.91
CA PHE A 59 3.65 -7.39 2.30
C PHE A 59 4.21 -8.44 3.24
N TYR A 60 4.83 -7.98 4.32
CA TYR A 60 5.13 -8.84 5.47
C TYR A 60 3.81 -9.30 6.10
N GLN A 61 3.84 -10.46 6.74
CA GLN A 61 2.65 -11.00 7.41
C GLN A 61 2.07 -10.03 8.44
N ASN A 62 2.93 -9.40 9.24
CA ASN A 62 2.48 -8.42 10.24
C ASN A 62 1.87 -7.18 9.59
N ALA A 63 2.43 -6.73 8.47
CA ALA A 63 1.90 -5.58 7.74
C ALA A 63 0.49 -5.87 7.21
N TYR A 64 0.30 -7.06 6.65
CA TYR A 64 -1.02 -7.52 6.17
C TYR A 64 -2.01 -7.58 7.33
N TRP A 65 -1.62 -8.21 8.42
CA TRP A 65 -2.48 -8.31 9.61
C TRP A 65 -2.90 -6.92 10.10
N PHE A 66 -1.94 -6.01 10.20
CA PHE A 66 -2.19 -4.69 10.77
C PHE A 66 -3.14 -3.86 9.90
N TYR A 67 -2.86 -3.75 8.60
CA TYR A 67 -3.72 -2.88 7.78
C TYR A 67 -5.14 -3.44 7.67
N THR A 68 -5.30 -4.76 7.64
CA THR A 68 -6.65 -5.36 7.63
C THR A 68 -7.36 -5.14 8.96
N LYS A 69 -6.62 -5.20 10.05
CA LYS A 69 -7.17 -4.96 11.39
C LYS A 69 -7.71 -3.53 11.52
N ILE A 70 -6.89 -2.52 11.16
CA ILE A 70 -7.33 -1.14 11.26
C ILE A 70 -8.43 -0.81 10.24
N ALA A 71 -8.39 -1.42 9.08
CA ALA A 71 -9.42 -1.24 8.06
C ALA A 71 -10.79 -1.69 8.58
N ARG A 72 -10.82 -2.78 9.34
CA ARG A 72 -12.08 -3.34 9.88
C ARG A 72 -12.52 -2.71 11.19
N GLU A 73 -11.58 -2.43 12.09
CA GLU A 73 -11.91 -2.01 13.45
C GLU A 73 -11.67 -0.52 13.73
N LYS A 74 -10.83 0.13 12.94
CA LYS A 74 -10.52 1.55 13.06
C LYS A 74 -10.72 2.24 11.72
N THR A 75 -11.84 1.96 11.09
CA THR A 75 -12.11 2.30 9.69
C THR A 75 -11.96 3.79 9.38
N ALA A 76 -12.51 4.67 10.21
CA ALA A 76 -12.43 6.12 9.98
C ALA A 76 -10.99 6.62 10.01
N ARG A 77 -10.19 6.12 10.96
CA ARG A 77 -8.77 6.50 11.07
C ARG A 77 -7.95 5.94 9.93
N ALA A 78 -8.22 4.68 9.55
CA ALA A 78 -7.56 4.06 8.41
C ALA A 78 -7.82 4.86 7.13
N LYS A 79 -9.06 5.31 6.93
CA LYS A 79 -9.44 6.12 5.79
C LYS A 79 -8.60 7.42 5.73
N GLU A 80 -8.52 8.12 6.85
CA GLU A 80 -7.73 9.35 6.94
C GLU A 80 -6.24 9.10 6.67
N MET A 81 -5.71 8.01 7.23
CA MET A 81 -4.30 7.64 7.05
C MET A 81 -3.97 7.40 5.58
N PHE A 82 -4.78 6.60 4.89
CA PHE A 82 -4.52 6.29 3.48
C PHE A 82 -4.76 7.50 2.57
N ARG A 83 -5.78 8.31 2.85
CA ARG A 83 -6.00 9.53 2.07
C ARG A 83 -4.83 10.49 2.21
N ALA A 84 -4.29 10.65 3.41
CA ALA A 84 -3.12 11.51 3.63
C ALA A 84 -1.87 10.96 2.96
N LEU A 85 -1.65 9.64 3.04
CA LEU A 85 -0.50 9.01 2.38
C LEU A 85 -0.53 9.21 0.87
N PHE A 86 -1.71 9.17 0.28
CA PHE A 86 -1.89 9.30 -1.16
C PHE A 86 -2.05 10.74 -1.63
N ASP A 87 -1.94 11.72 -0.74
CA ASP A 87 -2.05 13.15 -1.08
C ASP A 87 -0.71 13.66 -1.60
N GLU A 88 -0.58 13.72 -2.92
CA GLU A 88 0.64 14.15 -3.59
C GLU A 88 0.96 15.64 -3.40
N GLY A 89 0.07 16.40 -2.77
CA GLY A 89 0.32 17.79 -2.41
C GLY A 89 1.16 17.96 -1.15
N ILE A 90 1.40 16.86 -0.42
CA ILE A 90 2.20 16.88 0.80
C ILE A 90 3.53 16.17 0.54
N ASP A 91 4.61 16.67 1.12
CA ASP A 91 5.94 16.09 0.98
C ASP A 91 5.94 14.60 1.38
N LEU A 92 6.61 13.77 0.58
CA LEU A 92 6.63 12.31 0.77
C LEU A 92 7.17 11.91 2.14
N GLU A 93 8.27 12.50 2.56
CA GLU A 93 8.88 12.18 3.86
C GLU A 93 7.91 12.47 5.00
N GLU A 94 7.22 13.59 4.94
CA GLU A 94 6.23 13.97 5.93
C GLU A 94 5.05 13.01 5.95
N ARG A 95 4.57 12.61 4.77
CA ARG A 95 3.48 11.65 4.66
C ARG A 95 3.84 10.31 5.29
N MET A 96 5.05 9.83 5.03
CA MET A 96 5.51 8.55 5.60
C MET A 96 5.65 8.64 7.11
N LYS A 97 6.24 9.72 7.62
CA LYS A 97 6.40 9.92 9.07
C LYS A 97 5.05 9.92 9.78
N GLN A 98 4.07 10.62 9.22
CA GLN A 98 2.74 10.70 9.82
C GLN A 98 2.03 9.37 9.81
N PHE A 99 2.11 8.63 8.71
CA PHE A 99 1.48 7.32 8.62
C PHE A 99 2.07 6.36 9.67
N ILE A 100 3.39 6.36 9.81
CA ILE A 100 4.07 5.49 10.78
C ILE A 100 3.69 5.91 12.21
N ALA A 101 3.68 7.21 12.51
CA ALA A 101 3.31 7.70 13.83
C ALA A 101 1.88 7.31 14.21
N GLN A 102 0.96 7.42 13.28
CA GLN A 102 -0.43 7.02 13.49
C GLN A 102 -0.56 5.51 13.65
N SER A 103 0.26 4.76 12.92
CA SER A 103 0.32 3.31 13.06
C SER A 103 0.81 2.90 14.45
N ASP A 104 1.81 3.60 14.98
CA ASP A 104 2.30 3.38 16.35
C ASP A 104 1.20 3.63 17.37
N GLU A 105 0.45 4.70 17.20
CA GLU A 105 -0.65 5.05 18.11
C GLU A 105 -1.77 4.01 18.06
N LEU A 106 -2.18 3.61 16.86
CA LEU A 106 -3.20 2.58 16.69
C LEU A 106 -2.75 1.23 17.23
N LEU A 107 -1.47 0.90 17.06
CA LEU A 107 -0.95 -0.34 17.60
C LEU A 107 -1.04 -0.38 19.13
N ARG A 108 -0.76 0.74 19.81
CA ARG A 108 -0.92 0.82 21.26
C ARG A 108 -2.36 0.56 21.68
N GLU A 109 -3.33 1.13 20.95
CA GLU A 109 -4.75 0.90 21.23
C GLU A 109 -5.12 -0.56 21.03
N ILE A 110 -4.65 -1.16 19.93
CA ILE A 110 -4.95 -2.56 19.61
C ILE A 110 -4.34 -3.51 20.66
N LYS A 111 -3.10 -3.25 21.08
CA LYS A 111 -2.46 -4.03 22.14
C LYS A 111 -3.30 -4.00 23.42
N SER A 112 -3.78 -2.82 23.77
CA SER A 112 -4.62 -2.65 24.95
C SER A 112 -5.94 -3.40 24.81
N ASP A 113 -6.59 -3.26 23.67
CA ASP A 113 -7.89 -3.90 23.38
C ASP A 113 -7.77 -5.43 23.39
N MET A 114 -6.67 -5.97 22.88
CA MET A 114 -6.46 -7.41 22.79
C MET A 114 -5.77 -8.01 24.03
N GLY A 115 -5.23 -7.16 24.91
CA GLY A 115 -4.43 -7.63 26.05
C GLY A 115 -3.15 -8.35 25.64
N ARG A 116 -2.52 -7.92 24.53
CA ARG A 116 -1.32 -8.55 23.98
C ARG A 116 -0.24 -7.50 23.73
N GLU A 117 0.97 -7.78 24.21
CA GLU A 117 2.11 -6.87 24.09
C GLU A 117 2.99 -7.16 22.87
N ASN A 118 3.06 -8.43 22.43
CA ASN A 118 3.96 -8.85 21.36
C ASN A 118 3.33 -8.73 19.97
N LEU A 119 3.00 -7.49 19.59
CA LEU A 119 2.43 -7.20 18.28
C LEU A 119 3.28 -6.15 17.58
N ASN A 120 3.36 -6.26 16.25
CA ASN A 120 4.14 -5.35 15.44
C ASN A 120 3.29 -4.99 14.20
N HIS A 121 3.28 -3.72 13.82
CA HIS A 121 2.51 -3.29 12.65
C HIS A 121 3.28 -3.41 11.33
N SER A 122 4.60 -3.46 11.37
CA SER A 122 5.46 -3.51 10.18
C SER A 122 5.15 -2.44 9.13
N GLN A 123 4.60 -1.29 9.57
CA GLN A 123 4.33 -0.15 8.70
C GLN A 123 5.59 0.69 8.62
N ASP A 124 6.54 0.25 7.82
CA ASP A 124 7.81 0.90 7.59
C ASP A 124 7.86 1.48 6.19
N GLU A 125 8.99 2.08 5.81
CA GLU A 125 9.14 2.70 4.50
C GLU A 125 8.89 1.73 3.36
N ARG A 126 9.31 0.48 3.52
CA ARG A 126 9.10 -0.56 2.50
C ARG A 126 7.62 -0.84 2.28
N THR A 127 6.87 -1.03 3.37
CA THR A 127 5.43 -1.28 3.29
C THR A 127 4.70 -0.09 2.67
N LEU A 128 5.05 1.13 3.10
CA LEU A 128 4.42 2.33 2.55
C LEU A 128 4.74 2.52 1.07
N ALA A 129 5.97 2.15 0.66
CA ALA A 129 6.34 2.18 -0.75
C ALA A 129 5.48 1.23 -1.58
N VAL A 130 5.11 0.07 -1.02
CA VAL A 130 4.18 -0.85 -1.70
C VAL A 130 2.80 -0.21 -1.88
N TYR A 131 2.25 0.40 -0.83
CA TYR A 131 0.97 1.11 -0.94
C TYR A 131 1.02 2.18 -2.03
N LEU A 132 2.08 2.99 -2.03
CA LEU A 132 2.24 4.06 -2.99
C LEU A 132 2.40 3.54 -4.42
N SER A 133 3.10 2.42 -4.59
CA SER A 133 3.27 1.83 -5.92
C SER A 133 1.95 1.29 -6.47
N PHE A 134 1.04 0.84 -5.61
CA PHE A 134 -0.29 0.42 -6.04
C PHE A 134 -1.13 1.61 -6.51
N ARG A 135 -1.05 2.73 -5.79
CA ARG A 135 -1.85 3.92 -6.12
C ARG A 135 -1.25 4.71 -7.28
N TYR A 136 0.07 4.84 -7.31
CA TYR A 136 0.80 5.64 -8.31
C TYR A 136 1.95 4.82 -8.90
N PRO A 137 1.65 3.77 -9.66
CA PRO A 137 2.70 2.86 -10.16
C PRO A 137 3.70 3.54 -11.09
N GLU A 138 3.27 4.57 -11.84
CA GLU A 138 4.14 5.31 -12.74
C GLU A 138 5.23 6.07 -12.03
N LYS A 139 5.04 6.37 -10.74
CA LYS A 139 5.98 7.14 -9.94
C LYS A 139 6.76 6.28 -8.96
N TYR A 140 6.07 5.41 -8.23
CA TYR A 140 6.65 4.69 -7.09
C TYR A 140 7.06 3.26 -7.41
N TYR A 141 6.55 2.66 -8.47
CA TYR A 141 6.93 1.30 -8.82
C TYR A 141 8.41 1.19 -9.14
N LEU A 142 8.90 2.06 -10.04
CA LEU A 142 10.32 2.11 -10.38
C LEU A 142 11.16 2.67 -9.22
N TYR A 143 10.59 3.60 -8.47
CA TYR A 143 11.20 4.21 -7.32
C TYR A 143 11.49 3.17 -6.23
N LYS A 144 10.55 2.25 -6.00
CA LYS A 144 10.73 1.18 -5.02
C LYS A 144 12.00 0.37 -5.31
N SER A 145 12.19 -0.03 -6.55
CA SER A 145 13.37 -0.79 -6.96
C SER A 145 14.66 0.00 -6.76
N SER A 146 14.67 1.27 -7.21
CA SER A 146 15.82 2.15 -7.08
C SER A 146 16.12 2.51 -5.63
N PHE A 147 15.08 2.74 -4.85
CA PHE A 147 15.20 3.14 -3.45
C PHE A 147 15.97 2.10 -2.65
N TYR A 148 15.62 0.83 -2.78
CA TYR A 148 16.26 -0.23 -2.01
C TYR A 148 17.67 -0.54 -2.50
N LYS A 149 18.00 -0.19 -3.72
CA LYS A 149 19.37 -0.35 -4.22
C LYS A 149 20.30 0.76 -3.75
N GLN A 150 19.75 1.95 -3.52
CA GLN A 150 20.51 3.13 -3.09
C GLN A 150 20.65 3.21 -1.57
N TYR A 151 19.71 2.65 -0.87
CA TYR A 151 19.65 2.69 0.58
C TYR A 151 19.72 1.32 1.20
#